data_f96be3f5b2e3f36183335061b1b3a7fe
#
_entry.id   f96be3f5b2e3f36183335061b1b3a7fe
#
_cell.length_a   1.000
_cell.length_b   1.000
_cell.length_c   1.000
_cell.angle_alpha   90.00
_cell.angle_beta   90.00
_cell.angle_gamma   90.00
#
_symmetry.space_group_name_H-M   'P 1'
#
loop_
_entity.id
_entity.type
_entity.pdbx_description
1 polymer ?
#
loop_
_entity_poly.entity_id
_entity_poly.type
_entity_poly.pdbx_seq_one_letter_code
_entity_poly.pdbx_strand_id
1 'polypeptide(L)'
;MRAIALDFNSRVPAEIRLDSPASPRQGEVLFRVEACGVCATDRELVRFHYGAPPDGETKLVLGHEVLGEVVATGAGVTRFSPGDRVVPTLRRACPSLCPACAAHRCDLCATGDYLERGIVRAHGYFTEFAVDPAENLVAIPRSLGDRAILAEPLSVVEKAVATALAAHPFHPRTALVTGCGPVGMLTAFALLARGFDVELASLEAADEARPAIAVRAGVRYVRLPDSPSQADLVFEVSSHPDAAALGLSRLRTGGVMVFIGASDTPIPLTSLEALRRNLTVAAIINAAGIHFEAALQDLARFPQAWLDGFVERRPFDAWRESLTVTPAAPKVVHMLD
;
A
#
# COMPACT_ATOMS: atom_id res chain seq x y z
N MET A 1 -0.41 -26.78 -4.33
CA MET A 1 -1.14 -25.51 -4.55
C MET A 1 -0.51 -24.69 -5.66
N ARG A 2 -1.28 -23.84 -6.32
CA ARG A 2 -0.82 -22.92 -7.36
C ARG A 2 -0.20 -21.69 -6.73
N ALA A 3 0.81 -21.12 -7.38
CA ALA A 3 1.39 -19.84 -6.96
C ALA A 3 1.96 -19.10 -8.19
N ILE A 4 2.03 -17.77 -8.10
CA ILE A 4 2.70 -16.94 -9.09
C ILE A 4 4.03 -16.50 -8.51
N ALA A 5 5.11 -16.89 -9.19
CA ALA A 5 6.48 -16.59 -8.75
C ALA A 5 7.28 -15.90 -9.85
N LEU A 6 8.20 -15.06 -9.43
CA LEU A 6 9.25 -14.48 -10.27
C LEU A 6 10.51 -15.30 -10.11
N ASP A 7 11.06 -15.81 -11.21
CA ASP A 7 12.34 -16.54 -11.22
C ASP A 7 13.47 -15.57 -11.53
N PHE A 8 14.37 -15.37 -10.59
CA PHE A 8 15.48 -14.42 -10.68
C PHE A 8 16.60 -14.87 -11.62
N ASN A 9 16.67 -16.17 -11.98
CA ASN A 9 17.61 -16.68 -12.97
C ASN A 9 17.09 -16.45 -14.39
N SER A 10 15.87 -16.89 -14.68
CA SER A 10 15.26 -16.74 -16.01
C SER A 10 14.68 -15.34 -16.25
N ARG A 11 14.44 -14.55 -15.18
CA ARG A 11 13.81 -13.23 -15.20
C ARG A 11 12.39 -13.24 -15.77
N VAL A 12 11.65 -14.30 -15.51
CA VAL A 12 10.28 -14.46 -16.03
C VAL A 12 9.33 -14.81 -14.89
N PRO A 13 8.19 -14.11 -14.76
CA PRO A 13 7.12 -14.53 -13.86
C PRO A 13 6.41 -15.75 -14.45
N ALA A 14 6.12 -16.72 -13.59
CA ALA A 14 5.46 -17.96 -13.98
C ALA A 14 4.52 -18.48 -12.91
N GLU A 15 3.50 -19.22 -13.33
CA GLU A 15 2.77 -20.08 -12.42
C GLU A 15 3.63 -21.28 -12.06
N ILE A 16 3.72 -21.58 -10.78
CA ILE A 16 4.43 -22.74 -10.25
C ILE A 16 3.50 -23.58 -9.36
N ARG A 17 3.93 -24.81 -9.09
CA ARG A 17 3.29 -25.69 -8.11
C ARG A 17 4.12 -25.72 -6.84
N LEU A 18 3.47 -25.52 -5.72
CA LEU A 18 4.05 -25.67 -4.38
C LEU A 18 3.35 -26.83 -3.66
N ASP A 19 4.03 -27.43 -2.70
CA ASP A 19 3.39 -28.35 -1.77
C ASP A 19 2.36 -27.58 -0.92
N SER A 20 1.32 -28.27 -0.50
CA SER A 20 0.37 -27.73 0.46
C SER A 20 1.10 -27.40 1.77
N PRO A 21 0.80 -26.27 2.42
CA PRO A 21 1.44 -25.95 3.69
C PRO A 21 1.13 -27.03 4.74
N ALA A 22 2.12 -27.32 5.57
CA ALA A 22 1.93 -28.15 6.73
C ALA A 22 0.95 -27.49 7.74
N SER A 23 0.48 -28.26 8.71
CA SER A 23 -0.30 -27.68 9.82
C SER A 23 0.49 -26.55 10.50
N PRO A 24 -0.19 -25.46 10.89
CA PRO A 24 0.48 -24.31 11.49
C PRO A 24 1.16 -24.70 12.81
N ARG A 25 2.37 -24.21 13.02
CA ARG A 25 3.15 -24.41 14.24
C ARG A 25 2.57 -23.55 15.39
N GLN A 26 3.17 -23.67 16.57
CA GLN A 26 2.82 -22.80 17.70
C GLN A 26 2.95 -21.31 17.32
N GLY A 27 1.90 -20.55 17.57
CA GLY A 27 1.82 -19.11 17.26
C GLY A 27 1.52 -18.77 15.80
N GLU A 28 1.40 -19.76 14.91
CA GLU A 28 1.12 -19.55 13.48
C GLU A 28 -0.37 -19.74 13.14
N VAL A 29 -0.76 -19.13 12.04
CA VAL A 29 -2.10 -19.25 11.45
C VAL A 29 -1.96 -19.68 10.00
N LEU A 30 -2.68 -20.74 9.61
CA LEU A 30 -2.89 -21.14 8.23
C LEU A 30 -4.16 -20.45 7.73
N PHE A 31 -4.07 -19.74 6.63
CA PHE A 31 -5.22 -19.12 5.96
C PHE A 31 -5.25 -19.43 4.47
N ARG A 32 -6.47 -19.57 3.95
CA ARG A 32 -6.74 -19.62 2.53
C ARG A 32 -6.73 -18.20 1.99
N VAL A 33 -6.01 -17.96 0.92
CA VAL A 33 -6.05 -16.67 0.22
C VAL A 33 -7.30 -16.60 -0.62
N GLU A 34 -8.16 -15.63 -0.36
CA GLU A 34 -9.38 -15.37 -1.13
C GLU A 34 -9.13 -14.43 -2.30
N ALA A 35 -8.24 -13.44 -2.07
CA ALA A 35 -7.94 -12.43 -3.07
C ALA A 35 -6.52 -11.89 -2.89
N CYS A 36 -5.86 -11.58 -4.01
CA CYS A 36 -4.54 -10.95 -4.05
C CYS A 36 -4.57 -9.74 -4.99
N GLY A 37 -4.25 -8.56 -4.45
CA GLY A 37 -4.10 -7.32 -5.20
C GLY A 37 -2.76 -7.27 -5.93
N VAL A 38 -2.76 -6.60 -7.08
CA VAL A 38 -1.53 -6.30 -7.84
C VAL A 38 -1.26 -4.80 -7.79
N CYS A 39 -0.07 -4.41 -7.35
CA CYS A 39 0.33 -3.03 -7.28
C CYS A 39 1.46 -2.67 -8.25
N ALA A 40 1.89 -1.42 -8.24
CA ALA A 40 3.03 -0.97 -9.03
C ALA A 40 4.32 -1.71 -8.64
N THR A 41 4.49 -2.01 -7.36
CA THR A 41 5.62 -2.78 -6.80
C THR A 41 5.78 -4.14 -7.48
N ASP A 42 4.68 -4.90 -7.70
CA ASP A 42 4.76 -6.20 -8.38
C ASP A 42 5.23 -6.05 -9.83
N ARG A 43 4.82 -4.98 -10.51
CA ARG A 43 5.28 -4.69 -11.87
C ARG A 43 6.75 -4.26 -11.92
N GLU A 44 7.22 -3.50 -10.93
CA GLU A 44 8.64 -3.13 -10.82
C GLU A 44 9.52 -4.34 -10.49
N LEU A 45 9.04 -5.27 -9.68
CA LEU A 45 9.70 -6.56 -9.42
C LEU A 45 9.87 -7.36 -10.73
N VAL A 46 8.82 -7.47 -11.53
CA VAL A 46 8.86 -8.16 -12.84
C VAL A 46 9.83 -7.47 -13.82
N ARG A 47 10.03 -6.16 -13.71
CA ARG A 47 11.04 -5.39 -14.45
C ARG A 47 12.44 -5.49 -13.85
N PHE A 48 12.59 -6.16 -12.70
CA PHE A 48 13.86 -6.32 -11.99
C PHE A 48 14.53 -5.02 -11.55
N HIS A 49 13.74 -4.02 -11.20
CA HIS A 49 14.26 -2.77 -10.66
C HIS A 49 14.72 -2.96 -9.22
N TYR A 50 14.13 -3.89 -8.47
CA TYR A 50 14.53 -4.27 -7.12
C TYR A 50 13.93 -5.63 -6.72
N GLY A 51 14.08 -6.03 -5.44
CA GLY A 51 13.58 -7.27 -4.88
C GLY A 51 14.64 -8.36 -4.82
N ALA A 52 14.35 -9.40 -4.06
CA ALA A 52 15.21 -10.56 -3.91
C ALA A 52 14.42 -11.81 -3.52
N PRO A 53 14.80 -13.01 -3.98
CA PRO A 53 14.21 -14.24 -3.51
C PRO A 53 14.70 -14.54 -2.08
N PRO A 54 14.06 -15.48 -1.35
CA PRO A 54 14.59 -16.01 -0.09
C PRO A 54 16.02 -16.54 -0.22
N ASP A 55 16.77 -16.48 0.87
CA ASP A 55 18.17 -16.91 0.87
C ASP A 55 18.30 -18.38 0.43
N GLY A 56 19.17 -18.63 -0.55
CA GLY A 56 19.38 -19.96 -1.13
C GLY A 56 18.36 -20.36 -2.19
N GLU A 57 17.39 -19.54 -2.51
CA GLU A 57 16.40 -19.78 -3.54
C GLU A 57 16.61 -18.87 -4.77
N THR A 58 15.97 -19.25 -5.88
CA THR A 58 16.00 -18.47 -7.13
C THR A 58 14.63 -17.88 -7.47
N LYS A 59 13.60 -18.27 -6.74
CA LYS A 59 12.22 -17.88 -7.00
C LYS A 59 11.62 -17.13 -5.81
N LEU A 60 10.83 -16.10 -6.12
CA LEU A 60 10.04 -15.35 -5.17
C LEU A 60 8.56 -15.49 -5.54
N VAL A 61 7.76 -16.08 -4.66
CA VAL A 61 6.30 -15.97 -4.80
C VAL A 61 5.91 -14.51 -4.59
N LEU A 62 5.18 -13.94 -5.53
CA LEU A 62 4.73 -12.54 -5.52
C LEU A 62 3.50 -12.34 -4.61
N GLY A 63 3.01 -11.09 -4.55
CA GLY A 63 1.78 -10.72 -3.87
C GLY A 63 1.99 -10.33 -2.40
N HIS A 64 1.54 -9.13 -2.07
CA HIS A 64 1.66 -8.53 -0.73
C HIS A 64 0.38 -7.82 -0.28
N GLU A 65 -0.57 -7.58 -1.16
CA GLU A 65 -1.90 -7.06 -0.87
C GLU A 65 -2.90 -8.21 -0.84
N VAL A 66 -3.35 -8.65 0.32
CA VAL A 66 -4.04 -9.94 0.46
C VAL A 66 -5.24 -9.85 1.38
N LEU A 67 -6.25 -10.60 1.02
CA LEU A 67 -7.38 -10.94 1.85
C LEU A 67 -7.44 -12.46 1.99
N GLY A 68 -7.52 -12.97 3.20
CA GLY A 68 -7.58 -14.39 3.46
C GLY A 68 -8.56 -14.78 4.56
N GLU A 69 -8.91 -16.06 4.58
CA GLU A 69 -9.77 -16.68 5.60
C GLU A 69 -8.96 -17.72 6.39
N VAL A 70 -8.98 -17.62 7.70
CA VAL A 70 -8.33 -18.56 8.60
C VAL A 70 -8.92 -19.97 8.44
N VAL A 71 -8.05 -20.93 8.19
CA VAL A 71 -8.41 -22.36 8.07
C VAL A 71 -8.06 -23.12 9.34
N ALA A 72 -6.89 -22.85 9.92
CA ALA A 72 -6.42 -23.49 11.13
C ALA A 72 -5.47 -22.58 11.92
N THR A 73 -5.41 -22.79 13.21
CA THR A 73 -4.50 -22.08 14.11
C THR A 73 -3.59 -23.05 14.84
N GLY A 74 -2.33 -22.68 15.00
CA GLY A 74 -1.35 -23.39 15.82
C GLY A 74 -1.59 -23.18 17.32
N ALA A 75 -0.95 -23.99 18.14
CA ALA A 75 -1.04 -23.89 19.60
C ALA A 75 -0.67 -22.47 20.08
N GLY A 76 -1.40 -21.96 21.07
CA GLY A 76 -1.18 -20.63 21.66
C GLY A 76 -1.80 -19.46 20.89
N VAL A 77 -2.37 -19.67 19.71
CA VAL A 77 -3.13 -18.63 18.99
C VAL A 77 -4.53 -18.51 19.62
N THR A 78 -4.83 -17.35 20.19
CA THR A 78 -6.13 -17.05 20.82
C THR A 78 -6.90 -15.93 20.12
N ARG A 79 -6.23 -15.18 19.21
CA ARG A 79 -6.80 -14.02 18.52
C ARG A 79 -7.64 -14.39 17.31
N PHE A 80 -7.47 -15.59 16.77
CA PHE A 80 -8.08 -16.03 15.51
C PHE A 80 -8.71 -17.40 15.67
N SER A 81 -9.78 -17.61 14.94
CA SER A 81 -10.48 -18.89 14.81
C SER A 81 -10.74 -19.19 13.33
N PRO A 82 -10.89 -20.48 12.93
CA PRO A 82 -11.31 -20.81 11.57
C PRO A 82 -12.57 -20.05 11.16
N GLY A 83 -12.56 -19.48 9.94
CA GLY A 83 -13.61 -18.63 9.40
C GLY A 83 -13.42 -17.12 9.67
N ASP A 84 -12.45 -16.72 10.48
CA ASP A 84 -12.10 -15.31 10.61
C ASP A 84 -11.35 -14.83 9.35
N ARG A 85 -11.63 -13.62 8.91
CA ARG A 85 -10.92 -13.02 7.78
C ARG A 85 -9.75 -12.17 8.27
N VAL A 86 -8.64 -12.20 7.53
CA VAL A 86 -7.38 -11.56 7.90
C VAL A 86 -6.72 -10.86 6.73
N VAL A 87 -5.96 -9.81 7.04
CA VAL A 87 -4.94 -9.21 6.17
C VAL A 87 -3.58 -9.32 6.84
N PRO A 88 -2.53 -9.80 6.15
CA PRO A 88 -1.18 -9.84 6.69
C PRO A 88 -0.52 -8.47 6.58
N THR A 89 0.30 -8.12 7.57
CA THR A 89 1.26 -7.01 7.43
C THR A 89 2.38 -7.43 6.47
N LEU A 90 3.12 -6.48 5.93
CA LEU A 90 4.09 -6.76 4.87
C LEU A 90 5.49 -7.09 5.41
N ARG A 91 6.05 -6.22 6.25
CA ARG A 91 7.43 -6.32 6.70
C ARG A 91 7.56 -7.19 7.95
N ARG A 92 8.62 -8.00 8.00
CA ARG A 92 8.98 -8.86 9.13
C ARG A 92 10.16 -8.27 9.89
N ALA A 93 10.25 -8.60 11.18
CA ALA A 93 11.34 -8.14 12.02
C ALA A 93 12.71 -8.62 11.51
N CYS A 94 13.73 -7.79 11.69
CA CYS A 94 15.10 -8.20 11.41
C CYS A 94 15.58 -9.27 12.40
N PRO A 95 16.53 -10.14 12.01
CA PRO A 95 17.03 -11.21 12.88
C PRO A 95 17.61 -10.72 14.22
N SER A 96 18.22 -9.52 14.22
CA SER A 96 18.78 -8.90 15.42
C SER A 96 17.75 -8.25 16.34
N LEU A 97 16.47 -8.25 15.94
CA LEU A 97 15.36 -7.64 16.66
C LEU A 97 15.70 -6.23 17.16
N CYS A 98 16.07 -5.33 16.23
CA CYS A 98 16.43 -3.95 16.58
C CYS A 98 15.29 -3.26 17.37
N PRO A 99 15.56 -2.13 18.06
CA PRO A 99 14.56 -1.48 18.92
C PRO A 99 13.21 -1.20 18.24
N ALA A 100 13.23 -0.81 16.98
CA ALA A 100 12.01 -0.59 16.22
C ALA A 100 11.23 -1.92 16.00
N CYS A 101 11.92 -2.98 15.57
CA CYS A 101 11.31 -4.29 15.38
C CYS A 101 10.81 -4.89 16.71
N ALA A 102 11.54 -4.72 17.81
CA ALA A 102 11.10 -5.14 19.14
C ALA A 102 9.83 -4.40 19.63
N ALA A 103 9.62 -3.18 19.12
CA ALA A 103 8.42 -2.39 19.37
C ALA A 103 7.30 -2.61 18.32
N HIS A 104 7.36 -3.70 17.54
CA HIS A 104 6.42 -4.00 16.43
C HIS A 104 6.34 -2.91 15.36
N ARG A 105 7.42 -2.12 15.22
CA ARG A 105 7.57 -1.09 14.20
C ARG A 105 8.60 -1.51 13.15
N CYS A 106 8.37 -2.70 12.55
CA CYS A 106 9.25 -3.23 11.50
C CYS A 106 9.32 -2.32 10.27
N ASP A 107 8.31 -1.47 10.09
CA ASP A 107 8.27 -0.40 9.10
C ASP A 107 9.40 0.64 9.29
N LEU A 108 10.01 0.71 10.47
CA LEU A 108 11.11 1.59 10.85
C LEU A 108 12.39 0.81 11.21
N CYS A 109 12.58 -0.39 10.66
CA CYS A 109 13.73 -1.22 10.95
C CYS A 109 15.05 -0.45 10.76
N ALA A 110 15.85 -0.33 11.85
CA ALA A 110 17.07 0.46 11.84
C ALA A 110 18.26 -0.24 11.18
N THR A 111 18.21 -1.57 11.02
CA THR A 111 19.33 -2.34 10.43
C THR A 111 19.22 -2.47 8.91
N GLY A 112 18.02 -2.27 8.36
CA GLY A 112 17.75 -2.56 6.95
C GLY A 112 17.68 -4.07 6.61
N ASP A 113 17.97 -4.96 7.54
CA ASP A 113 17.96 -6.42 7.35
C ASP A 113 16.58 -7.03 7.69
N TYR A 114 15.54 -6.41 7.17
CA TYR A 114 14.16 -6.89 7.26
C TYR A 114 13.81 -7.80 6.08
N LEU A 115 12.72 -8.55 6.23
CA LEU A 115 12.10 -9.29 5.14
C LEU A 115 10.79 -8.60 4.74
N GLU A 116 10.44 -8.65 3.45
CA GLU A 116 9.15 -8.16 2.95
C GLU A 116 8.47 -9.26 2.13
N ARG A 117 7.29 -9.66 2.60
CA ARG A 117 6.52 -10.73 1.96
C ARG A 117 6.17 -10.36 0.51
N GLY A 118 6.58 -11.22 -0.43
CA GLY A 118 6.36 -11.03 -1.86
C GLY A 118 7.28 -10.01 -2.54
N ILE A 119 8.27 -9.45 -1.81
CA ILE A 119 9.15 -8.40 -2.33
C ILE A 119 10.62 -8.68 -2.03
N VAL A 120 11.00 -8.83 -0.76
CA VAL A 120 12.40 -8.97 -0.35
C VAL A 120 12.56 -10.18 0.56
N ARG A 121 13.26 -11.20 0.07
CA ARG A 121 13.73 -12.37 0.82
C ARG A 121 12.65 -13.15 1.58
N ALA A 122 11.38 -12.94 1.25
CA ALA A 122 10.26 -13.70 1.82
C ALA A 122 9.17 -13.90 0.78
N HIS A 123 8.72 -15.15 0.61
CA HIS A 123 7.62 -15.46 -0.30
C HIS A 123 6.36 -14.68 0.06
N GLY A 124 5.66 -14.23 -1.00
CA GLY A 124 4.38 -13.55 -0.90
C GLY A 124 3.18 -14.48 -0.81
N TYR A 125 2.05 -13.93 -1.16
CA TYR A 125 0.74 -14.54 -0.95
C TYR A 125 -0.06 -14.75 -2.25
N PHE A 126 0.55 -14.58 -3.41
CA PHE A 126 -0.13 -14.92 -4.66
C PHE A 126 -0.13 -16.44 -4.84
N THR A 127 -0.79 -17.13 -3.92
CA THR A 127 -0.90 -18.57 -3.77
C THR A 127 -2.19 -18.93 -3.04
N GLU A 128 -2.67 -20.17 -3.17
CA GLU A 128 -3.97 -20.60 -2.61
C GLU A 128 -3.98 -20.61 -1.06
N PHE A 129 -2.87 -20.91 -0.41
CA PHE A 129 -2.76 -20.95 1.04
C PHE A 129 -1.45 -20.33 1.52
N ALA A 130 -1.47 -19.75 2.70
CA ALA A 130 -0.27 -19.24 3.35
C ALA A 130 -0.30 -19.48 4.87
N VAL A 131 0.89 -19.48 5.45
CA VAL A 131 1.11 -19.55 6.89
C VAL A 131 1.87 -18.30 7.33
N ASP A 132 1.40 -17.69 8.41
CA ASP A 132 2.10 -16.57 9.05
C ASP A 132 1.95 -16.63 10.59
N PRO A 133 2.91 -16.04 11.32
CA PRO A 133 2.73 -15.77 12.75
C PRO A 133 1.48 -14.90 12.99
N ALA A 134 0.70 -15.26 13.99
CA ALA A 134 -0.54 -14.55 14.34
C ALA A 134 -0.32 -13.05 14.61
N GLU A 135 0.83 -12.66 15.11
CA GLU A 135 1.21 -11.25 15.37
C GLU A 135 1.31 -10.39 14.09
N ASN A 136 1.53 -11.03 12.95
CA ASN A 136 1.62 -10.35 11.64
C ASN A 136 0.27 -10.29 10.91
N LEU A 137 -0.79 -10.77 11.52
CA LEU A 137 -2.13 -10.76 10.95
C LEU A 137 -3.03 -9.75 11.65
N VAL A 138 -3.83 -9.05 10.88
CA VAL A 138 -4.84 -8.11 11.38
C VAL A 138 -6.23 -8.67 11.06
N ALA A 139 -7.08 -8.76 12.10
CA ALA A 139 -8.44 -9.26 11.95
C ALA A 139 -9.32 -8.28 11.20
N ILE A 140 -10.14 -8.78 10.28
CA ILE A 140 -11.06 -7.96 9.49
C ILE A 140 -12.45 -7.99 10.12
N PRO A 141 -13.04 -6.84 10.45
CA PRO A 141 -14.44 -6.76 10.83
C PRO A 141 -15.35 -7.35 9.74
N ARG A 142 -16.27 -8.24 10.09
CA ARG A 142 -17.17 -8.89 9.12
C ARG A 142 -17.95 -7.90 8.26
N SER A 143 -18.26 -6.73 8.79
CA SER A 143 -18.97 -5.67 8.09
C SER A 143 -18.22 -5.07 6.90
N LEU A 144 -16.90 -5.23 6.85
CA LEU A 144 -16.08 -4.67 5.76
C LEU A 144 -16.19 -5.47 4.45
N GLY A 145 -16.47 -6.76 4.53
CA GLY A 145 -16.52 -7.60 3.32
C GLY A 145 -15.21 -7.51 2.52
N ASP A 146 -15.33 -7.56 1.20
CA ASP A 146 -14.18 -7.61 0.28
C ASP A 146 -13.44 -6.29 0.12
N ARG A 147 -13.99 -5.16 0.62
CA ARG A 147 -13.27 -3.89 0.59
C ARG A 147 -11.98 -3.91 1.42
N ALA A 148 -11.88 -4.87 2.35
CA ALA A 148 -10.70 -5.09 3.18
C ALA A 148 -9.43 -5.41 2.37
N ILE A 149 -9.54 -5.83 1.12
CA ILE A 149 -8.38 -5.99 0.21
C ILE A 149 -7.59 -4.69 0.02
N LEU A 150 -8.21 -3.54 0.26
CA LEU A 150 -7.56 -2.22 0.19
C LEU A 150 -6.83 -1.84 1.49
N ALA A 151 -6.82 -2.70 2.51
CA ALA A 151 -6.21 -2.38 3.79
C ALA A 151 -4.69 -2.18 3.70
N GLU A 152 -3.99 -3.00 2.88
CA GLU A 152 -2.55 -2.83 2.71
C GLU A 152 -2.20 -1.47 2.10
N PRO A 153 -2.64 -1.10 0.88
CA PRO A 153 -2.29 0.20 0.32
C PRO A 153 -2.81 1.38 1.16
N LEU A 154 -3.96 1.25 1.81
CA LEU A 154 -4.48 2.30 2.70
C LEU A 154 -3.66 2.40 4.00
N SER A 155 -3.01 1.32 4.47
CA SER A 155 -2.16 1.38 5.66
C SER A 155 -0.96 2.30 5.48
N VAL A 156 -0.38 2.35 4.28
CA VAL A 156 0.70 3.28 3.94
C VAL A 156 0.19 4.72 3.94
N VAL A 157 -1.02 4.94 3.43
CA VAL A 157 -1.70 6.25 3.48
C VAL A 157 -1.94 6.69 4.93
N GLU A 158 -2.43 5.80 5.79
CA GLU A 158 -2.68 6.11 7.21
C GLU A 158 -1.39 6.54 7.93
N LYS A 159 -0.29 5.85 7.67
CA LYS A 159 1.02 6.27 8.18
C LYS A 159 1.42 7.66 7.67
N ALA A 160 1.22 7.92 6.38
CA ALA A 160 1.55 9.20 5.78
C ALA A 160 0.70 10.34 6.34
N VAL A 161 -0.61 10.14 6.46
CA VAL A 161 -1.53 11.11 7.04
C VAL A 161 -1.21 11.38 8.52
N ALA A 162 -0.99 10.33 9.31
CA ALA A 162 -0.62 10.48 10.72
C ALA A 162 0.70 11.26 10.88
N THR A 163 1.70 10.98 10.02
CA THR A 163 2.97 11.71 10.02
C THR A 163 2.78 13.18 9.66
N ALA A 164 1.99 13.48 8.61
CA ALA A 164 1.71 14.85 8.20
C ALA A 164 1.01 15.66 9.28
N LEU A 165 -0.01 15.06 9.92
CA LEU A 165 -0.77 15.71 10.98
C LEU A 165 0.08 15.97 12.24
N ALA A 166 0.95 15.03 12.60
CA ALA A 166 1.85 15.19 13.74
C ALA A 166 2.95 16.24 13.50
N ALA A 167 3.36 16.41 12.24
CA ALA A 167 4.41 17.35 11.87
C ALA A 167 3.92 18.78 11.62
N HIS A 168 2.63 18.97 11.32
CA HIS A 168 2.09 20.30 11.03
C HIS A 168 1.90 21.10 12.33
N PRO A 169 2.38 22.38 12.41
CA PRO A 169 2.38 23.14 13.65
C PRO A 169 0.98 23.58 14.13
N PHE A 170 -0.03 23.55 13.26
CA PHE A 170 -1.40 23.95 13.56
C PHE A 170 -2.39 22.85 13.11
N HIS A 171 -3.67 23.20 12.97
CA HIS A 171 -4.69 22.32 12.42
C HIS A 171 -4.81 22.53 10.91
N PRO A 172 -4.19 21.70 10.06
CA PRO A 172 -4.27 21.84 8.62
C PRO A 172 -5.69 21.59 8.13
N ARG A 173 -6.07 22.27 7.04
CA ARG A 173 -7.43 22.19 6.46
C ARG A 173 -7.43 21.83 5.00
N THR A 174 -6.36 22.15 4.30
CA THR A 174 -6.25 21.97 2.84
C THR A 174 -5.16 20.98 2.51
N ALA A 175 -5.42 20.10 1.55
CA ALA A 175 -4.46 19.11 1.09
C ALA A 175 -4.43 19.02 -0.43
N LEU A 176 -3.23 18.93 -0.99
CA LEU A 176 -2.97 18.60 -2.37
C LEU A 176 -2.37 17.19 -2.45
N VAL A 177 -2.96 16.34 -3.27
CA VAL A 177 -2.43 15.01 -3.58
C VAL A 177 -2.01 14.99 -5.04
N THR A 178 -0.77 14.64 -5.35
CA THR A 178 -0.27 14.53 -6.72
C THR A 178 -0.17 13.07 -7.15
N GLY A 179 -0.95 12.68 -8.16
CA GLY A 179 -1.05 11.32 -8.71
C GLY A 179 -2.40 10.65 -8.45
N CYS A 180 -3.10 10.25 -9.52
CA CYS A 180 -4.43 9.63 -9.48
C CYS A 180 -4.36 8.08 -9.53
N GLY A 181 -3.28 7.50 -9.02
CA GLY A 181 -3.16 6.06 -8.79
C GLY A 181 -3.95 5.60 -7.55
N PRO A 182 -3.95 4.29 -7.25
CA PRO A 182 -4.72 3.74 -6.12
C PRO A 182 -4.34 4.40 -4.77
N VAL A 183 -3.05 4.58 -4.50
CA VAL A 183 -2.58 5.21 -3.25
C VAL A 183 -2.98 6.68 -3.19
N GLY A 184 -2.87 7.43 -4.31
CA GLY A 184 -3.27 8.84 -4.35
C GLY A 184 -4.77 9.03 -4.13
N MET A 185 -5.60 8.21 -4.76
CA MET A 185 -7.04 8.25 -4.55
C MET A 185 -7.42 7.87 -3.11
N LEU A 186 -6.81 6.82 -2.54
CA LEU A 186 -7.02 6.45 -1.14
C LEU A 186 -6.55 7.56 -0.19
N THR A 187 -5.45 8.27 -0.50
CA THR A 187 -5.02 9.45 0.25
C THR A 187 -6.06 10.54 0.22
N ALA A 188 -6.60 10.84 -0.97
CA ALA A 188 -7.65 11.84 -1.10
C ALA A 188 -8.92 11.46 -0.32
N PHE A 189 -9.33 10.18 -0.37
CA PHE A 189 -10.50 9.70 0.38
C PHE A 189 -10.29 9.73 1.89
N ALA A 190 -9.11 9.32 2.38
CA ALA A 190 -8.78 9.36 3.80
C ALA A 190 -8.79 10.79 4.35
N LEU A 191 -8.31 11.76 3.59
CA LEU A 191 -8.32 13.17 3.94
C LEU A 191 -9.73 13.76 3.86
N LEU A 192 -10.50 13.43 2.81
CA LEU A 192 -11.88 13.86 2.65
C LEU A 192 -12.77 13.35 3.80
N ALA A 193 -12.60 12.09 4.22
CA ALA A 193 -13.31 11.51 5.37
C ALA A 193 -12.98 12.20 6.69
N ARG A 194 -11.83 12.88 6.77
CA ARG A 194 -11.41 13.71 7.92
C ARG A 194 -11.84 15.18 7.80
N GLY A 195 -12.58 15.54 6.74
CA GLY A 195 -13.12 16.89 6.53
C GLY A 195 -12.12 17.90 5.95
N PHE A 196 -11.07 17.41 5.28
CA PHE A 196 -10.16 18.28 4.53
C PHE A 196 -10.79 18.77 3.23
N ASP A 197 -10.41 19.98 2.82
CA ASP A 197 -10.57 20.44 1.43
C ASP A 197 -9.42 19.82 0.61
N VAL A 198 -9.77 18.85 -0.25
CA VAL A 198 -8.80 18.02 -0.96
C VAL A 198 -8.80 18.32 -2.45
N GLU A 199 -7.63 18.65 -2.99
CA GLU A 199 -7.37 18.68 -4.42
C GLU A 199 -6.52 17.47 -4.82
N LEU A 200 -6.97 16.73 -5.82
CA LEU A 200 -6.22 15.63 -6.44
C LEU A 200 -5.78 16.08 -7.83
N ALA A 201 -4.49 16.08 -8.09
CA ALA A 201 -3.90 16.55 -9.34
C ALA A 201 -3.15 15.42 -10.05
N SER A 202 -3.40 15.21 -11.33
CA SER A 202 -2.64 14.26 -12.16
C SER A 202 -2.62 14.67 -13.64
N LEU A 203 -2.00 13.85 -14.48
CA LEU A 203 -1.89 14.12 -15.93
C LEU A 203 -3.13 13.65 -16.72
N GLU A 204 -3.93 12.73 -16.14
CA GLU A 204 -5.12 12.18 -16.79
C GLU A 204 -6.18 13.27 -17.04
N ALA A 205 -7.02 13.07 -18.04
CA ALA A 205 -8.18 13.94 -18.27
C ALA A 205 -9.28 13.64 -17.22
N ALA A 206 -10.08 14.63 -16.86
CA ALA A 206 -11.07 14.49 -15.77
C ALA A 206 -12.17 13.45 -16.05
N ASP A 207 -12.41 13.11 -17.30
CA ASP A 207 -13.37 12.12 -17.76
C ASP A 207 -12.78 10.70 -17.89
N GLU A 208 -11.47 10.54 -17.70
CA GLU A 208 -10.87 9.21 -17.61
C GLU A 208 -11.31 8.45 -16.35
N ALA A 209 -11.21 7.13 -16.39
CA ALA A 209 -11.79 6.23 -15.38
C ALA A 209 -11.39 6.57 -13.94
N ARG A 210 -10.12 6.84 -13.69
CA ARG A 210 -9.61 7.12 -12.33
C ARG A 210 -10.06 8.48 -11.80
N PRO A 211 -9.83 9.61 -12.52
CA PRO A 211 -10.33 10.90 -12.11
C PRO A 211 -11.85 10.93 -11.88
N ALA A 212 -12.61 10.27 -12.77
CA ALA A 212 -14.07 10.19 -12.64
C ALA A 212 -14.53 9.53 -11.33
N ILE A 213 -13.80 8.55 -10.80
CA ILE A 213 -14.08 7.94 -9.49
C ILE A 213 -13.83 8.97 -8.38
N ALA A 214 -12.70 9.68 -8.42
CA ALA A 214 -12.37 10.70 -7.42
C ALA A 214 -13.39 11.85 -7.39
N VAL A 215 -13.80 12.33 -8.57
CA VAL A 215 -14.82 13.39 -8.71
C VAL A 215 -16.18 12.93 -8.13
N ARG A 216 -16.60 11.68 -8.39
CA ARG A 216 -17.84 11.13 -7.80
C ARG A 216 -17.78 11.06 -6.27
N ALA A 217 -16.59 10.85 -5.71
CA ALA A 217 -16.40 10.87 -4.26
C ALA A 217 -16.44 12.29 -3.65
N GLY A 218 -16.48 13.33 -4.47
CA GLY A 218 -16.47 14.73 -4.03
C GLY A 218 -15.08 15.35 -3.92
N VAL A 219 -14.04 14.67 -4.43
CA VAL A 219 -12.68 15.23 -4.50
C VAL A 219 -12.61 16.25 -5.64
N ARG A 220 -12.05 17.41 -5.40
CA ARG A 220 -11.74 18.37 -6.45
C ARG A 220 -10.57 17.86 -7.28
N TYR A 221 -10.84 17.53 -8.52
CA TYR A 221 -9.81 17.06 -9.46
C TYR A 221 -9.30 18.17 -10.35
N VAL A 222 -7.99 18.20 -10.59
CA VAL A 222 -7.34 19.17 -11.46
C VAL A 222 -6.30 18.46 -12.32
N ARG A 223 -6.27 18.78 -13.62
CA ARG A 223 -5.24 18.28 -14.51
C ARG A 223 -3.94 19.08 -14.31
N LEU A 224 -2.81 18.36 -14.21
CA LEU A 224 -1.50 19.01 -14.16
C LEU A 224 -1.16 19.68 -15.52
N PRO A 225 -0.51 20.86 -15.51
CA PRO A 225 0.05 21.61 -14.36
C PRO A 225 -0.91 22.65 -13.75
N ASP A 226 -2.20 22.59 -14.03
CA ASP A 226 -3.16 23.67 -13.76
C ASP A 226 -3.59 23.81 -12.29
N SER A 227 -2.98 23.06 -11.36
CA SER A 227 -3.30 23.18 -9.93
C SER A 227 -3.04 24.61 -9.41
N PRO A 228 -4.08 25.40 -9.11
CA PRO A 228 -3.93 26.77 -8.61
C PRO A 228 -3.76 26.85 -7.11
N SER A 229 -4.13 25.79 -6.39
CA SER A 229 -4.35 25.84 -4.94
C SER A 229 -3.08 25.77 -4.14
N GLN A 230 -3.03 26.58 -3.08
CA GLN A 230 -2.06 26.43 -2.02
C GLN A 230 -2.62 25.50 -0.94
N ALA A 231 -1.78 24.61 -0.41
CA ALA A 231 -2.16 23.61 0.56
C ALA A 231 -1.32 23.65 1.83
N ASP A 232 -1.91 23.25 2.94
CA ASP A 232 -1.21 23.03 4.21
C ASP A 232 -0.41 21.72 4.16
N LEU A 233 -0.98 20.70 3.51
CA LEU A 233 -0.39 19.39 3.33
C LEU A 233 -0.26 19.07 1.84
N VAL A 234 0.86 18.48 1.45
CA VAL A 234 1.07 17.93 0.10
C VAL A 234 1.50 16.47 0.22
N PHE A 235 0.82 15.60 -0.51
CA PHE A 235 1.16 14.18 -0.61
C PHE A 235 1.59 13.88 -2.05
N GLU A 236 2.88 13.62 -2.24
CA GLU A 236 3.43 13.22 -3.53
C GLU A 236 3.37 11.70 -3.66
N VAL A 237 2.57 11.22 -4.61
CA VAL A 237 2.28 9.79 -4.80
C VAL A 237 2.54 9.35 -6.24
N SER A 238 2.88 10.29 -7.13
CA SER A 238 3.03 10.02 -8.56
C SER A 238 4.38 9.42 -8.93
N SER A 239 5.39 9.59 -8.08
CA SER A 239 6.81 9.30 -8.38
C SER A 239 7.38 10.16 -9.53
N HIS A 240 6.74 11.28 -9.88
CA HIS A 240 7.17 12.14 -10.97
C HIS A 240 7.80 13.45 -10.44
N PRO A 241 9.02 13.82 -10.85
CA PRO A 241 9.73 14.97 -10.31
C PRO A 241 9.00 16.31 -10.53
N ASP A 242 8.30 16.47 -11.66
CA ASP A 242 7.54 17.70 -11.94
C ASP A 242 6.33 17.83 -11.02
N ALA A 243 5.68 16.72 -10.67
CA ALA A 243 4.59 16.71 -9.69
C ALA A 243 5.10 17.04 -8.28
N ALA A 244 6.28 16.53 -7.92
CA ALA A 244 6.96 16.88 -6.67
C ALA A 244 7.32 18.38 -6.63
N ALA A 245 7.88 18.91 -7.72
CA ALA A 245 8.21 20.33 -7.85
C ALA A 245 6.97 21.21 -7.73
N LEU A 246 5.89 20.84 -8.41
CA LEU A 246 4.61 21.53 -8.30
C LEU A 246 4.09 21.50 -6.85
N GLY A 247 4.07 20.32 -6.23
CA GLY A 247 3.63 20.17 -4.85
C GLY A 247 4.40 21.09 -3.89
N LEU A 248 5.72 21.13 -3.99
CA LEU A 248 6.57 22.05 -3.21
C LEU A 248 6.19 23.53 -3.44
N SER A 249 5.95 23.91 -4.70
CA SER A 249 5.57 25.29 -5.04
C SER A 249 4.21 25.71 -4.47
N ARG A 250 3.31 24.74 -4.25
CA ARG A 250 1.95 24.94 -3.71
C ARG A 250 1.86 24.82 -2.20
N LEU A 251 2.90 24.32 -1.56
CA LEU A 251 2.92 24.18 -0.10
C LEU A 251 2.94 25.55 0.56
N ARG A 252 2.12 25.78 1.58
CA ARG A 252 2.11 27.01 2.36
C ARG A 252 3.33 27.10 3.29
N THR A 253 3.61 28.29 3.81
CA THR A 253 4.57 28.45 4.91
C THR A 253 4.11 27.64 6.12
N GLY A 254 5.03 26.90 6.74
CA GLY A 254 4.74 25.95 7.81
C GLY A 254 4.10 24.64 7.33
N GLY A 255 3.96 24.46 6.02
CA GLY A 255 3.34 23.27 5.45
C GLY A 255 4.20 22.03 5.50
N VAL A 256 3.55 20.87 5.33
CA VAL A 256 4.19 19.55 5.35
C VAL A 256 4.03 18.86 4.01
N MET A 257 5.14 18.42 3.43
CA MET A 257 5.15 17.54 2.26
C MET A 257 5.51 16.12 2.66
N VAL A 258 4.72 15.15 2.19
CA VAL A 258 4.97 13.73 2.40
C VAL A 258 5.18 13.05 1.06
N PHE A 259 6.33 12.42 0.89
CA PHE A 259 6.62 11.54 -0.23
C PHE A 259 6.18 10.12 0.08
N ILE A 260 5.34 9.56 -0.78
CA ILE A 260 4.94 8.15 -0.81
C ILE A 260 5.41 7.53 -2.13
N GLY A 261 5.43 8.34 -3.20
CA GLY A 261 6.03 7.96 -4.49
C GLY A 261 7.55 7.98 -4.44
N ALA A 262 8.20 7.01 -5.10
CA ALA A 262 9.66 6.90 -5.17
C ALA A 262 10.17 7.36 -6.54
N SER A 263 11.21 8.19 -6.56
CA SER A 263 11.92 8.62 -7.77
C SER A 263 13.39 8.85 -7.46
N ASP A 264 14.26 8.45 -8.38
CA ASP A 264 15.71 8.73 -8.31
C ASP A 264 16.07 10.11 -8.86
N THR A 265 15.09 10.82 -9.44
CA THR A 265 15.31 12.16 -9.99
C THR A 265 15.31 13.20 -8.86
N PRO A 266 16.33 14.07 -8.78
CA PRO A 266 16.38 15.13 -7.79
C PRO A 266 15.18 16.07 -7.89
N ILE A 267 14.63 16.47 -6.73
CA ILE A 267 13.58 17.47 -6.63
C ILE A 267 14.18 18.85 -6.36
N PRO A 268 13.59 19.95 -6.89
CA PRO A 268 14.10 21.30 -6.75
C PRO A 268 13.74 21.91 -5.38
N LEU A 269 14.36 21.45 -4.31
CA LEU A 269 14.22 22.03 -2.97
C LEU A 269 15.58 22.46 -2.44
N THR A 270 15.77 23.76 -2.26
CA THR A 270 16.95 24.28 -1.58
C THR A 270 16.72 24.40 -0.06
N SER A 271 17.79 24.28 0.74
CA SER A 271 17.68 24.50 2.18
C SER A 271 17.20 25.93 2.51
N LEU A 272 17.60 26.92 1.71
CA LEU A 272 17.19 28.30 1.89
C LEU A 272 15.69 28.50 1.69
N GLU A 273 15.10 27.82 0.71
CA GLU A 273 13.65 27.85 0.48
C GLU A 273 12.91 27.17 1.64
N ALA A 274 13.34 25.97 2.02
CA ALA A 274 12.77 25.26 3.15
C ALA A 274 12.83 26.09 4.45
N LEU A 275 13.96 26.72 4.74
CA LEU A 275 14.13 27.59 5.91
C LEU A 275 13.21 28.81 5.89
N ARG A 276 13.15 29.53 4.75
CA ARG A 276 12.30 30.74 4.63
C ARG A 276 10.82 30.47 4.82
N ARG A 277 10.38 29.25 4.49
CA ARG A 277 8.99 28.85 4.55
C ARG A 277 8.69 27.91 5.73
N ASN A 278 9.66 27.59 6.59
CA ASN A 278 9.52 26.61 7.68
C ASN A 278 8.87 25.30 7.21
N LEU A 279 9.32 24.75 6.09
CA LEU A 279 8.75 23.53 5.52
C LEU A 279 9.20 22.30 6.29
N THR A 280 8.31 21.35 6.44
CA THR A 280 8.63 19.97 6.85
C THR A 280 8.50 19.04 5.64
N VAL A 281 9.51 18.20 5.43
CA VAL A 281 9.49 17.15 4.39
C VAL A 281 9.66 15.80 5.07
N ALA A 282 8.77 14.88 4.80
CA ALA A 282 8.79 13.50 5.27
C ALA A 282 8.73 12.53 4.09
N ALA A 283 9.29 11.33 4.27
CA ALA A 283 9.18 10.24 3.31
C ALA A 283 8.64 9.00 4.01
N ILE A 284 7.68 8.32 3.40
CA ILE A 284 6.97 7.19 3.98
C ILE A 284 7.05 6.00 3.04
N ILE A 285 7.45 4.88 3.60
CA ILE A 285 7.39 3.56 2.97
C ILE A 285 6.86 2.56 3.98
N ASN A 286 6.05 1.61 3.53
CA ASN A 286 5.57 0.51 4.38
C ASN A 286 4.76 0.98 5.60
N ALA A 287 4.13 0.03 6.29
CA ALA A 287 3.26 0.32 7.42
C ALA A 287 3.37 -0.76 8.51
N ALA A 288 3.12 -0.41 9.76
CA ALA A 288 2.98 -1.34 10.88
C ALA A 288 1.52 -1.72 11.10
N GLY A 289 1.26 -2.75 11.92
CA GLY A 289 -0.09 -3.25 12.22
C GLY A 289 -1.08 -2.17 12.64
N ILE A 290 -0.65 -1.17 13.43
CA ILE A 290 -1.49 -0.04 13.87
C ILE A 290 -2.06 0.78 12.69
N HIS A 291 -1.32 0.87 11.59
CA HIS A 291 -1.79 1.58 10.40
C HIS A 291 -2.77 0.73 9.58
N PHE A 292 -2.62 -0.61 9.59
CA PHE A 292 -3.62 -1.52 9.03
C PHE A 292 -4.94 -1.44 9.80
N GLU A 293 -4.89 -1.38 11.13
CA GLU A 293 -6.09 -1.17 11.96
C GLU A 293 -6.77 0.16 11.63
N ALA A 294 -6.00 1.24 11.50
CA ALA A 294 -6.52 2.55 11.06
C ALA A 294 -7.13 2.49 9.66
N ALA A 295 -6.48 1.79 8.73
CA ALA A 295 -6.99 1.59 7.38
C ALA A 295 -8.33 0.84 7.36
N LEU A 296 -8.49 -0.20 8.18
CA LEU A 296 -9.76 -0.92 8.29
C LEU A 296 -10.87 -0.02 8.89
N GLN A 297 -10.54 0.86 9.84
CA GLN A 297 -11.47 1.84 10.40
C GLN A 297 -11.91 2.86 9.35
N ASP A 298 -11.01 3.36 8.52
CA ASP A 298 -11.34 4.31 7.46
C ASP A 298 -12.16 3.64 6.34
N LEU A 299 -11.80 2.41 5.94
CA LEU A 299 -12.61 1.64 5.00
C LEU A 299 -14.06 1.45 5.49
N ALA A 300 -14.27 1.30 6.81
CA ALA A 300 -15.61 1.21 7.38
C ALA A 300 -16.39 2.53 7.26
N ARG A 301 -15.70 3.67 7.23
CA ARG A 301 -16.30 5.01 7.12
C ARG A 301 -16.54 5.44 5.67
N PHE A 302 -15.77 4.91 4.71
CA PHE A 302 -15.92 5.29 3.30
C PHE A 302 -17.29 4.89 2.78
N PRO A 303 -18.06 5.82 2.21
CA PRO A 303 -19.28 5.47 1.48
C PRO A 303 -18.96 4.46 0.38
N GLN A 304 -19.85 3.49 0.16
CA GLN A 304 -19.65 2.49 -0.90
C GLN A 304 -19.44 3.14 -2.27
N ALA A 305 -20.16 4.21 -2.55
CA ALA A 305 -20.07 4.97 -3.80
C ALA A 305 -18.66 5.51 -4.11
N TRP A 306 -17.78 5.71 -3.11
CA TRP A 306 -16.40 6.12 -3.33
C TRP A 306 -15.55 5.00 -3.90
N LEU A 307 -15.91 3.75 -3.59
CA LEU A 307 -15.18 2.55 -4.01
C LEU A 307 -15.79 1.87 -5.25
N ASP A 308 -16.91 2.38 -5.76
CA ASP A 308 -17.52 1.84 -6.98
C ASP A 308 -16.61 2.06 -8.18
N GLY A 309 -16.23 0.96 -8.84
CA GLY A 309 -15.27 0.96 -9.95
C GLY A 309 -13.80 1.10 -9.52
N PHE A 310 -13.50 1.17 -8.22
CA PHE A 310 -12.12 1.26 -7.73
C PHE A 310 -11.36 -0.07 -7.89
N VAL A 311 -12.03 -1.21 -7.64
CA VAL A 311 -11.45 -2.54 -7.72
C VAL A 311 -12.02 -3.29 -8.92
N GLU A 312 -11.14 -3.73 -9.81
CA GLU A 312 -11.42 -4.68 -10.88
C GLU A 312 -11.04 -6.09 -10.42
N ARG A 313 -12.03 -7.01 -10.38
CA ARG A 313 -11.78 -8.41 -10.04
C ARG A 313 -11.50 -9.22 -11.29
N ARG A 314 -10.45 -10.03 -11.23
CA ARG A 314 -10.02 -10.93 -12.30
C ARG A 314 -9.88 -12.37 -11.78
N PRO A 315 -10.05 -13.38 -12.62
CA PRO A 315 -9.72 -14.75 -12.24
C PRO A 315 -8.21 -14.89 -12.05
N PHE A 316 -7.80 -15.90 -11.26
CA PHE A 316 -6.39 -16.18 -11.01
C PHE A 316 -5.58 -16.23 -12.32
N ASP A 317 -6.06 -16.90 -13.36
CA ASP A 317 -5.34 -17.14 -14.61
C ASP A 317 -5.01 -15.86 -15.42
N ALA A 318 -5.68 -14.74 -15.12
CA ALA A 318 -5.41 -13.45 -15.79
C ALA A 318 -4.19 -12.69 -15.23
N TRP A 319 -3.39 -13.29 -14.36
CA TRP A 319 -2.28 -12.65 -13.65
C TRP A 319 -1.23 -12.00 -14.56
N ARG A 320 -0.94 -12.61 -15.72
CA ARG A 320 0.10 -12.11 -16.65
C ARG A 320 -0.17 -10.70 -17.11
N GLU A 321 -1.37 -10.41 -17.55
CA GLU A 321 -1.76 -9.08 -18.01
C GLU A 321 -1.60 -8.06 -16.88
N SER A 322 -2.03 -8.40 -15.68
CA SER A 322 -1.98 -7.49 -14.52
C SER A 322 -0.56 -7.14 -14.08
N LEU A 323 0.41 -8.03 -14.30
CA LEU A 323 1.82 -7.78 -14.01
C LEU A 323 2.55 -7.00 -15.12
N THR A 324 2.03 -6.99 -16.35
CA THR A 324 2.71 -6.40 -17.51
C THR A 324 2.07 -5.11 -18.00
N VAL A 325 0.77 -4.94 -17.80
CA VAL A 325 -0.01 -3.80 -18.27
C VAL A 325 -0.54 -2.98 -17.09
N THR A 326 -0.43 -1.66 -17.17
CA THR A 326 -1.08 -0.78 -16.19
C THR A 326 -2.59 -0.78 -16.42
N PRO A 327 -3.41 -1.18 -15.45
CA PRO A 327 -4.86 -1.28 -15.64
C PRO A 327 -5.53 0.10 -15.68
N ALA A 328 -6.70 0.19 -16.31
CA ALA A 328 -7.53 1.39 -16.28
C ALA A 328 -8.14 1.59 -14.88
N ALA A 329 -8.60 0.51 -14.23
CA ALA A 329 -9.07 0.57 -12.85
C ALA A 329 -7.93 0.93 -11.88
N PRO A 330 -8.21 1.65 -10.80
CA PRO A 330 -7.19 1.98 -9.81
C PRO A 330 -6.51 0.72 -9.24
N LYS A 331 -7.27 -0.32 -8.92
CA LYS A 331 -6.77 -1.57 -8.33
C LYS A 331 -7.28 -2.79 -9.08
N VAL A 332 -6.38 -3.69 -9.45
CA VAL A 332 -6.72 -5.04 -9.92
C VAL A 332 -6.50 -6.04 -8.79
N VAL A 333 -7.45 -6.95 -8.64
CA VAL A 333 -7.43 -8.00 -7.62
C VAL A 333 -7.75 -9.34 -8.28
N HIS A 334 -6.90 -10.33 -8.07
CA HIS A 334 -7.13 -11.70 -8.51
C HIS A 334 -7.84 -12.49 -7.43
N MET A 335 -8.93 -13.16 -7.85
CA MET A 335 -9.67 -14.06 -6.97
C MET A 335 -9.02 -15.45 -7.02
N LEU A 336 -8.80 -16.04 -5.85
CA LEU A 336 -8.23 -17.37 -5.68
C LEU A 336 -9.35 -18.28 -5.14
N ASP A 337 -10.04 -18.96 -6.04
CA ASP A 337 -11.13 -19.88 -5.73
C ASP A 337 -10.61 -21.25 -5.26
#